data_ba8cd0f7bf73a4959ba9e147dcc702f0
#
_entry.id   ba8cd0f7bf73a4959ba9e147dcc702f0
#
_cell.length_a   1.000
_cell.length_b   1.000
_cell.length_c   1.000
_cell.angle_alpha   90.00
_cell.angle_beta   90.00
_cell.angle_gamma   90.00
#
_symmetry.space_group_name_H-M   'P 1'
#
loop_
_entity.id
_entity.type
_entity.pdbx_description
1 polymer ?
#
loop_
_entity_poly.entity_id
_entity_poly.type
_entity_poly.pdbx_seq_one_letter_code
_entity_poly.pdbx_strand_id
1 'polypeptide(L)'
;MKKHPIALDKSREYSARYLKLYMKECNKYLDKELMPIQCLLIMVENIAREIPFAHKNLKRAKQDMFDIVTCVFNELETKKLH
;
A
#
# COMPACT_ATOMS: atom_id res chain seq x y z
N MET A 1 23.50 -2.09 -9.07
CA MET A 1 22.73 -1.92 -10.26
C MET A 1 21.75 -0.80 -10.13
N LYS A 2 21.64 0.01 -11.14
CA LYS A 2 20.74 1.14 -11.06
C LYS A 2 19.34 0.76 -11.41
N LYS A 3 18.39 1.25 -10.67
CA LYS A 3 17.02 1.03 -11.02
C LYS A 3 16.58 2.06 -12.00
N HIS A 4 15.80 1.62 -12.95
CA HIS A 4 15.29 2.51 -13.96
C HIS A 4 14.13 3.29 -13.39
N PRO A 5 14.14 4.61 -13.49
CA PRO A 5 13.00 5.42 -13.04
C PRO A 5 11.69 5.00 -13.69
N ILE A 6 11.76 4.62 -14.96
CA ILE A 6 10.57 4.17 -15.68
C ILE A 6 9.98 2.93 -15.04
N ALA A 7 10.84 2.02 -14.58
CA ALA A 7 10.36 0.80 -13.92
C ALA A 7 9.64 1.12 -12.62
N LEU A 8 10.15 2.08 -11.85
CA LEU A 8 9.48 2.48 -10.62
C LEU A 8 8.15 3.14 -10.90
N ASP A 9 8.10 3.99 -11.93
CA ASP A 9 6.85 4.64 -12.30
C ASP A 9 5.82 3.63 -12.76
N LYS A 10 6.24 2.64 -13.52
CA LYS A 10 5.33 1.58 -13.95
C LYS A 10 4.82 0.77 -12.78
N SER A 11 5.69 0.50 -11.83
CA SER A 11 5.28 -0.23 -10.64
C SER A 11 4.21 0.54 -9.86
N ARG A 12 4.40 1.85 -9.72
CA ARG A 12 3.41 2.69 -9.05
C ARG A 12 2.09 2.70 -9.81
N GLU A 13 2.17 2.78 -11.12
CA GLU A 13 0.98 2.79 -11.96
C GLU A 13 0.20 1.47 -11.82
N TYR A 14 0.91 0.35 -11.90
CA TYR A 14 0.27 -0.94 -11.80
C TYR A 14 -0.32 -1.19 -10.43
N SER A 15 0.41 -0.82 -9.39
CA SER A 15 -0.10 -1.04 -8.03
C SER A 15 -1.34 -0.20 -7.77
N ALA A 16 -1.38 1.03 -8.27
CA ALA A 16 -2.56 1.86 -8.12
C ALA A 16 -3.76 1.27 -8.85
N ARG A 17 -3.51 0.72 -10.04
CA ARG A 17 -4.57 0.09 -10.83
C ARG A 17 -5.12 -1.15 -10.13
N TYR A 18 -4.23 -2.00 -9.61
CA TYR A 18 -4.67 -3.20 -8.93
C TYR A 18 -5.38 -2.89 -7.63
N LEU A 19 -4.96 -1.84 -6.94
CA LEU A 19 -5.65 -1.44 -5.74
C LEU A 19 -7.07 -0.99 -6.04
N LYS A 20 -7.28 -0.25 -7.13
CA LYS A 20 -8.62 0.16 -7.54
C LYS A 20 -9.48 -1.05 -7.86
N LEU A 21 -8.91 -2.04 -8.54
CA LEU A 21 -9.65 -3.26 -8.85
C LEU A 21 -10.03 -4.01 -7.58
N TYR A 22 -9.11 -4.08 -6.63
CA TYR A 22 -9.37 -4.72 -5.37
C TYR A 22 -10.52 -4.04 -4.63
N MET A 23 -10.49 -2.72 -4.56
CA MET A 23 -11.54 -1.97 -3.87
C MET A 23 -12.88 -2.14 -4.58
N LYS A 24 -12.86 -2.21 -5.91
CA LYS A 24 -14.08 -2.42 -6.67
C LYS A 24 -14.66 -3.80 -6.37
N GLU A 25 -13.83 -4.82 -6.28
CA GLU A 25 -14.29 -6.16 -5.94
C GLU A 25 -14.83 -6.20 -4.51
N CYS A 26 -14.16 -5.54 -3.60
CA CYS A 26 -14.64 -5.46 -2.23
C CYS A 26 -16.04 -4.86 -2.17
N ASN A 27 -16.25 -3.79 -2.93
CA ASN A 27 -17.54 -3.12 -2.91
C ASN A 27 -18.69 -3.99 -3.41
N LYS A 28 -18.38 -4.98 -4.23
CA LYS A 28 -19.42 -5.87 -4.71
C LYS A 28 -19.94 -6.83 -3.64
N TYR A 29 -19.03 -7.25 -2.78
CA TYR A 29 -19.36 -8.32 -1.83
C TYR A 29 -19.44 -7.85 -0.39
N LEU A 30 -19.15 -6.59 -0.14
CA LEU A 30 -19.15 -6.12 1.22
C LEU A 30 -20.52 -5.68 1.64
N ASP A 31 -20.85 -6.08 2.84
CA ASP A 31 -21.96 -5.56 3.51
C ASP A 31 -21.76 -4.12 3.82
N LYS A 32 -22.81 -3.42 4.13
CA LYS A 32 -22.71 -2.02 4.53
C LYS A 32 -21.89 -1.83 5.80
N GLU A 33 -21.71 -2.90 6.53
CA GLU A 33 -20.96 -2.83 7.78
C GLU A 33 -19.46 -2.85 7.59
N LEU A 34 -18.97 -3.30 6.43
CA LEU A 34 -17.55 -3.36 6.21
C LEU A 34 -17.08 -2.08 5.57
N MET A 35 -16.27 -1.35 6.26
CA MET A 35 -15.82 -0.05 5.79
C MET A 35 -14.65 -0.17 4.83
N PRO A 36 -14.52 0.77 3.90
CA PRO A 36 -13.40 0.74 2.96
C PRO A 36 -12.04 0.70 3.64
N ILE A 37 -11.91 1.34 4.81
CA ILE A 37 -10.65 1.31 5.53
C ILE A 37 -10.27 -0.11 5.94
N GLN A 38 -11.26 -0.94 6.26
CA GLN A 38 -10.98 -2.32 6.64
C GLN A 38 -10.41 -3.11 5.47
N CYS A 39 -10.92 -2.86 4.27
CA CYS A 39 -10.40 -3.50 3.07
C CYS A 39 -8.96 -3.09 2.81
N LEU A 40 -8.66 -1.81 2.99
CA LEU A 40 -7.30 -1.33 2.80
C LEU A 40 -6.35 -1.92 3.83
N LEU A 41 -6.79 -2.04 5.06
CA LEU A 41 -5.95 -2.64 6.11
C LEU A 41 -5.68 -4.11 5.85
N ILE A 42 -6.65 -4.83 5.31
CA ILE A 42 -6.44 -6.22 4.93
C ILE A 42 -5.40 -6.31 3.81
N MET A 43 -5.44 -5.39 2.87
CA MET A 43 -4.43 -5.36 1.83
C MET A 43 -3.04 -5.12 2.42
N VAL A 44 -2.93 -4.21 3.39
CA VAL A 44 -1.67 -3.95 4.06
C VAL A 44 -1.18 -5.20 4.78
N GLU A 45 -2.08 -5.93 5.41
CA GLU A 45 -1.72 -7.17 6.09
C GLU A 45 -1.13 -8.17 5.09
N ASN A 46 -1.76 -8.34 3.93
CA ASN A 46 -1.27 -9.26 2.94
C ASN A 46 0.09 -8.84 2.38
N ILE A 47 0.28 -7.55 2.19
CA ILE A 47 1.56 -7.03 1.73
C ILE A 47 2.63 -7.34 2.77
N ALA A 48 2.33 -7.13 4.05
CA ALA A 48 3.30 -7.40 5.11
C ALA A 48 3.67 -8.88 5.15
N ARG A 49 2.72 -9.76 4.85
CA ARG A 49 3.01 -11.20 4.87
C ARG A 49 3.90 -11.63 3.72
N GLU A 50 3.95 -10.83 2.64
CA GLU A 50 4.83 -11.14 1.50
C GLU A 50 6.27 -10.67 1.72
N ILE A 51 6.48 -9.77 2.66
CA ILE A 51 7.80 -9.18 2.85
C ILE A 51 8.90 -10.22 3.16
N PRO A 52 8.65 -11.25 3.98
CA PRO A 52 9.70 -12.23 4.26
C PRO A 52 10.24 -12.92 3.03
N PHE A 53 9.45 -13.00 1.96
CA PHE A 53 9.91 -13.62 0.72
C PHE A 53 10.75 -12.68 -0.12
N ALA A 54 10.70 -11.39 0.16
CA ALA A 54 11.42 -10.40 -0.61
C ALA A 54 12.60 -9.78 0.15
N HIS A 55 12.60 -9.87 1.46
CA HIS A 55 13.60 -9.18 2.27
C HIS A 55 14.02 -10.08 3.42
N LYS A 56 15.33 -10.26 3.58
CA LYS A 56 15.83 -11.15 4.61
C LYS A 56 15.83 -10.52 5.99
N ASN A 57 15.97 -9.21 6.06
CA ASN A 57 16.01 -8.54 7.35
C ASN A 57 14.63 -7.95 7.66
N LEU A 58 13.85 -8.70 8.43
CA LEU A 58 12.48 -8.30 8.73
C LEU A 58 12.40 -7.03 9.55
N LYS A 59 13.37 -6.84 10.44
CA LYS A 59 13.36 -5.64 11.27
C LYS A 59 13.56 -4.40 10.42
N ARG A 60 14.47 -4.48 9.45
CA ARG A 60 14.71 -3.36 8.56
C ARG A 60 13.51 -3.12 7.64
N ALA A 61 12.91 -4.20 7.15
CA ALA A 61 11.74 -4.07 6.29
C ALA A 61 10.58 -3.42 7.03
N LYS A 62 10.39 -3.79 8.29
CA LYS A 62 9.36 -3.18 9.11
C LYS A 62 9.60 -1.69 9.27
N GLN A 63 10.84 -1.31 9.52
CA GLN A 63 11.17 0.10 9.67
C GLN A 63 10.93 0.87 8.37
N ASP A 64 11.30 0.28 7.25
CA ASP A 64 11.09 0.92 5.95
C ASP A 64 9.61 1.12 5.68
N MET A 65 8.77 0.15 6.02
CA MET A 65 7.33 0.30 5.86
C MET A 65 6.78 1.42 6.72
N PHE A 66 7.24 1.50 7.97
CA PHE A 66 6.84 2.58 8.86
C PHE A 66 7.23 3.93 8.29
N ASP A 67 8.44 4.03 7.76
CA ASP A 67 8.92 5.30 7.21
C ASP A 67 8.08 5.72 6.02
N ILE A 68 7.74 4.79 5.15
CA ILE A 68 6.93 5.10 3.98
C ILE A 68 5.55 5.55 4.39
N VAL A 69 4.92 4.81 5.30
CA VAL A 69 3.58 5.15 5.76
C VAL A 69 3.57 6.51 6.44
N THR A 70 4.56 6.76 7.29
CA THR A 70 4.66 8.04 7.99
C THR A 70 4.84 9.18 6.99
N CYS A 71 5.67 8.98 6.00
CA CYS A 71 5.91 9.99 4.98
C CYS A 71 4.64 10.33 4.22
N VAL A 72 3.87 9.31 3.84
CA VAL A 72 2.63 9.53 3.12
C VAL A 72 1.61 10.25 3.99
N PHE A 73 1.48 9.86 5.25
CA PHE A 73 0.54 10.53 6.14
C PHE A 73 0.92 11.98 6.38
N ASN A 74 2.21 12.26 6.52
CA ASN A 74 2.65 13.63 6.68
C ASN A 74 2.29 14.46 5.45
N GLU A 75 2.46 13.88 4.28
CA GLU A 75 2.10 14.56 3.05
C GLU A 75 0.60 14.84 2.99
N LEU A 76 -0.20 13.86 3.34
CA LEU A 76 -1.64 14.01 3.32
C LEU A 76 -2.12 15.06 4.32
N GLU A 77 -1.53 15.07 5.50
CA GLU A 77 -1.89 16.06 6.51
C GLU A 77 -1.53 17.47 6.08
N THR A 78 -0.44 17.61 5.35
CA THR A 78 -0.03 18.90 4.86
C THR A 78 -0.96 19.43 3.78
N LYS A 79 -1.42 18.52 2.92
CA LYS A 79 -2.27 18.94 1.83
C LYS A 79 -3.69 19.07 2.23
N LYS A 80 -4.04 18.45 3.32
CA LYS A 80 -5.32 18.36 3.55
C LYS A 80 -5.96 19.55 3.90
N LEU A 81 -5.69 20.07 3.93
CA LEU A 81 -6.18 20.93 4.22
C LEU A 81 -7.18 21.17 3.62
N HIS A 82 -7.57 20.92 3.39
CA HIS A 82 -8.55 21.04 2.71
C HIS A 82 -9.55 20.97 3.15
#